data_ae643daea8411a7c8a48d6aac8d859e5
#
_entry.id   ae643daea8411a7c8a48d6aac8d859e5
#
_cell.length_a   1.000
_cell.length_b   1.000
_cell.length_c   1.000
_cell.angle_alpha   90.00
_cell.angle_beta   90.00
_cell.angle_gamma   90.00
#
_symmetry.space_group_name_H-M   'P 1'
#
loop_
_entity.id
_entity.type
_entity.pdbx_description
1 polymer ?
#
loop_
_entity_poly.entity_id
_entity_poly.type
_entity_poly.pdbx_seq_one_letter_code
_entity_poly.pdbx_strand_id
1 'polypeptide(L)'
;DVYKRQASNNRALRGQELSLYAEDNFNLNRHLSLNAGMRASLFSTQGKNYFSVQPRLSTRYDFGQGFSAKASYTCMAQYVHLLSSTPFSMPTDLWVPITKNVHPMYANQYSLGGYYTGFAGWEFSTEIYLKQMRHILEYQDGVSFFGTSTNWEEKVEMGEGRSFGLEMMVQKTLGKTTGWLAYTLAKTDHRFKDGAISQGKWFPYKYDRRHSISLCLNHKFSERIDVGASWIFNTGGCITVPERETIIIRPEGNIESAPYISQRNNYRLPASHRLNLGINFNKKTKHGMRTWNISLYNAYNAMN
;
A
#
# COMPACT_ATOMS: atom_id res chain seq x y z
N ASP A 1 23.45 -39.31 15.46
CA ASP A 1 23.89 -38.24 14.55
C ASP A 1 23.02 -38.23 13.30
N VAL A 2 21.96 -37.45 13.31
CA VAL A 2 21.16 -37.22 12.11
C VAL A 2 21.31 -35.76 11.72
N TYR A 3 22.44 -35.42 11.11
CA TYR A 3 22.53 -34.23 10.27
C TYR A 3 21.87 -34.56 8.92
N LYS A 4 20.55 -34.31 8.82
CA LYS A 4 19.91 -34.22 7.50
C LYS A 4 20.54 -33.02 6.79
N ARG A 5 21.36 -33.28 5.76
CA ARG A 5 21.76 -32.25 4.79
C ARG A 5 20.49 -31.62 4.24
N GLN A 6 20.24 -30.36 4.56
CA GLN A 6 19.27 -29.55 3.81
C GLN A 6 19.82 -29.43 2.39
N ALA A 7 19.26 -30.21 1.47
CA ALA A 7 19.47 -29.97 0.07
C ALA A 7 18.78 -28.65 -0.27
N SER A 8 19.55 -27.58 -0.32
CA SER A 8 19.10 -26.29 -0.89
C SER A 8 18.81 -26.55 -2.36
N ASN A 9 17.53 -26.76 -2.68
CA ASN A 9 17.06 -26.87 -4.05
C ASN A 9 17.02 -25.45 -4.63
N ASN A 10 18.15 -24.93 -5.06
CA ASN A 10 18.36 -23.59 -5.58
C ASN A 10 17.76 -23.52 -7.00
N ARG A 11 16.43 -23.65 -7.13
CA ARG A 11 15.73 -23.40 -8.39
C ARG A 11 15.64 -21.89 -8.58
N ALA A 12 16.58 -21.34 -9.34
CA ALA A 12 16.46 -19.96 -9.81
C ALA A 12 15.22 -19.81 -10.70
N LEU A 13 14.24 -19.03 -10.25
CA LEU A 13 13.11 -18.63 -11.07
C LEU A 13 13.55 -17.48 -11.97
N ARG A 14 13.40 -17.66 -13.29
CA ARG A 14 13.70 -16.64 -14.27
C ARG A 14 12.41 -16.09 -14.82
N GLY A 15 12.27 -14.77 -14.80
CA GLY A 15 11.19 -14.03 -15.45
C GLY A 15 11.78 -12.94 -16.34
N GLN A 16 11.18 -12.71 -17.48
CA GLN A 16 11.53 -11.62 -18.41
C GLN A 16 10.28 -10.82 -18.72
N GLU A 17 10.37 -9.51 -18.60
CA GLU A 17 9.29 -8.58 -18.95
C GLU A 17 9.73 -7.68 -20.11
N LEU A 18 8.90 -7.65 -21.15
CA LEU A 18 8.98 -6.68 -22.24
C LEU A 18 7.71 -5.83 -22.18
N SER A 19 7.87 -4.50 -22.17
CA SER A 19 6.73 -3.59 -22.13
C SER A 19 6.89 -2.44 -23.12
N LEU A 20 5.78 -2.11 -23.77
CA LEU A 20 5.63 -0.92 -24.61
C LEU A 20 4.51 -0.06 -24.03
N TYR A 21 4.66 1.25 -24.09
CA TYR A 21 3.60 2.17 -23.69
C TYR A 21 3.51 3.36 -24.65
N ALA A 22 2.31 3.89 -24.77
CA ALA A 22 2.02 5.14 -25.47
C ALA A 22 1.01 5.93 -24.63
N GLU A 23 1.20 7.24 -24.56
CA GLU A 23 0.34 8.15 -23.80
C GLU A 23 0.30 9.49 -24.52
N ASP A 24 -0.89 10.10 -24.54
CA ASP A 24 -1.09 11.43 -25.11
C ASP A 24 -2.06 12.26 -24.27
N ASN A 25 -1.85 13.58 -24.30
CA ASN A 25 -2.64 14.58 -23.59
C ASN A 25 -3.39 15.45 -24.59
N PHE A 26 -4.71 15.40 -24.55
CA PHE A 26 -5.59 16.14 -25.43
C PHE A 26 -6.26 17.30 -24.68
N ASN A 27 -6.06 18.51 -25.11
CA ASN A 27 -6.85 19.66 -24.69
C ASN A 27 -8.06 19.80 -25.63
N LEU A 28 -9.20 19.20 -25.28
CA LEU A 28 -10.40 19.20 -26.11
C LEU A 28 -11.00 20.59 -26.23
N ASN A 29 -10.90 21.39 -25.17
CA ASN A 29 -11.23 22.81 -25.14
C ASN A 29 -10.53 23.50 -23.95
N ARG A 30 -10.85 24.77 -23.67
CA ARG A 30 -10.25 25.56 -22.57
C ARG A 30 -10.53 24.99 -21.18
N HIS A 31 -11.57 24.18 -21.04
CA HIS A 31 -12.04 23.63 -19.75
C HIS A 31 -11.80 22.14 -19.62
N LEU A 32 -11.72 21.39 -20.71
CA LEU A 32 -11.65 19.95 -20.70
C LEU A 32 -10.33 19.43 -21.27
N SER A 33 -9.57 18.74 -20.43
CA SER A 33 -8.38 17.99 -20.83
C SER A 33 -8.59 16.49 -20.59
N LEU A 34 -8.04 15.68 -21.49
CA LEU A 34 -8.08 14.24 -21.46
C LEU A 34 -6.65 13.72 -21.59
N ASN A 35 -6.27 12.81 -20.72
CA ASN A 35 -5.07 12.02 -20.85
C ASN A 35 -5.48 10.58 -21.13
N ALA A 36 -5.00 10.02 -22.23
CA ALA A 36 -5.25 8.63 -22.60
C ALA A 36 -3.92 7.92 -22.85
N GLY A 37 -3.75 6.78 -22.20
CA GLY A 37 -2.54 5.98 -22.33
C GLY A 37 -2.85 4.49 -22.31
N MET A 38 -1.93 3.71 -22.87
CA MET A 38 -1.97 2.26 -22.87
C MET A 38 -0.58 1.69 -22.72
N ARG A 39 -0.46 0.68 -21.84
CA ARG A 39 0.73 -0.14 -21.74
C ARG A 39 0.38 -1.56 -22.15
N ALA A 40 1.17 -2.14 -23.04
CA ALA A 40 1.14 -3.57 -23.36
C ALA A 40 2.40 -4.22 -22.79
N SER A 41 2.27 -5.32 -22.07
CA SER A 41 3.41 -6.05 -21.54
C SER A 41 3.29 -7.54 -21.78
N LEU A 42 4.44 -8.14 -22.05
CA LEU A 42 4.63 -9.58 -22.20
C LEU A 42 5.58 -10.04 -21.09
N PHE A 43 5.13 -10.93 -20.23
CA PHE A 43 5.95 -11.55 -19.20
C PHE A 43 6.12 -13.03 -19.49
N SER A 44 7.38 -13.47 -19.61
CA SER A 44 7.75 -14.85 -19.91
C SER A 44 8.37 -15.53 -18.70
N THR A 45 7.85 -16.69 -18.30
CA THR A 45 8.37 -17.47 -17.18
C THR A 45 8.08 -18.95 -17.38
N GLN A 46 9.01 -19.81 -17.05
CA GLN A 46 8.85 -21.28 -17.08
C GLN A 46 8.19 -21.82 -18.37
N GLY A 47 8.50 -21.21 -19.52
CA GLY A 47 7.93 -21.59 -20.82
C GLY A 47 6.49 -21.11 -21.06
N LYS A 48 5.90 -20.32 -20.14
CA LYS A 48 4.59 -19.67 -20.31
C LYS A 48 4.75 -18.18 -20.53
N ASN A 49 3.95 -17.64 -21.43
CA ASN A 49 3.88 -16.22 -21.73
C ASN A 49 2.55 -15.66 -21.26
N TYR A 50 2.61 -14.52 -20.55
CA TYR A 50 1.45 -13.76 -20.13
C TYR A 50 1.46 -12.41 -20.81
N PHE A 51 0.42 -12.17 -21.62
CA PHE A 51 0.22 -10.88 -22.26
C PHE A 51 -0.84 -10.08 -21.48
N SER A 52 -0.58 -8.79 -21.27
CA SER A 52 -1.53 -7.88 -20.65
C SER A 52 -1.60 -6.54 -21.36
N VAL A 53 -2.80 -5.99 -21.41
CA VAL A 53 -3.09 -4.62 -21.87
C VAL A 53 -3.60 -3.81 -20.69
N GLN A 54 -2.99 -2.66 -20.44
CA GLN A 54 -3.19 -1.85 -19.25
C GLN A 54 -3.57 -0.41 -19.67
N PRO A 55 -4.85 -0.17 -20.02
CA PRO A 55 -5.34 1.15 -20.36
C PRO A 55 -5.34 2.09 -19.16
N ARG A 56 -5.10 3.37 -19.42
CA ARG A 56 -5.19 4.49 -18.49
C ARG A 56 -5.96 5.61 -19.15
N LEU A 57 -6.92 6.14 -18.43
CA LEU A 57 -7.72 7.26 -18.89
C LEU A 57 -7.91 8.22 -17.74
N SER A 58 -7.63 9.49 -17.93
CA SER A 58 -7.99 10.51 -16.97
C SER A 58 -8.52 11.75 -17.67
N THR A 59 -9.51 12.37 -17.07
CA THR A 59 -10.09 13.62 -17.56
C THR A 59 -10.09 14.64 -16.46
N ARG A 60 -9.85 15.89 -16.81
CA ARG A 60 -9.97 17.04 -15.92
C ARG A 60 -10.89 18.07 -16.56
N TYR A 61 -11.86 18.52 -15.78
CA TYR A 61 -12.73 19.62 -16.14
C TYR A 61 -12.47 20.83 -15.24
N ASP A 62 -12.19 21.98 -15.83
CA ASP A 62 -11.96 23.24 -15.15
C ASP A 62 -13.25 24.08 -15.20
N PHE A 63 -13.87 24.28 -14.04
CA PHE A 63 -15.09 25.08 -13.92
C PHE A 63 -14.81 26.59 -13.88
N GLY A 64 -13.53 26.99 -13.85
CA GLY A 64 -13.13 28.36 -13.60
C GLY A 64 -13.13 28.73 -12.11
N GLN A 65 -12.73 29.96 -11.78
CA GLN A 65 -12.67 30.47 -10.41
C GLN A 65 -11.86 29.59 -9.43
N GLY A 66 -10.94 28.81 -9.94
CA GLY A 66 -10.09 27.90 -9.16
C GLY A 66 -10.70 26.53 -8.86
N PHE A 67 -11.90 26.20 -9.32
CA PHE A 67 -12.50 24.88 -9.17
C PHE A 67 -12.20 23.99 -10.37
N SER A 68 -11.79 22.74 -10.09
CA SER A 68 -11.69 21.70 -11.10
C SER A 68 -12.08 20.34 -10.56
N ALA A 69 -12.55 19.45 -11.43
CA ALA A 69 -12.80 18.04 -11.11
C ALA A 69 -11.94 17.14 -12.00
N LYS A 70 -11.58 15.98 -11.48
CA LYS A 70 -10.82 14.97 -12.19
C LYS A 70 -11.48 13.62 -12.00
N ALA A 71 -11.60 12.85 -13.08
CA ALA A 71 -11.97 11.43 -13.03
C ALA A 71 -10.88 10.60 -13.69
N SER A 72 -10.60 9.42 -13.15
CA SER A 72 -9.61 8.52 -13.76
C SER A 72 -10.00 7.06 -13.66
N TYR A 73 -9.54 6.30 -14.64
CA TYR A 73 -9.55 4.84 -14.68
C TYR A 73 -8.16 4.34 -15.02
N THR A 74 -7.70 3.34 -14.28
CA THR A 74 -6.39 2.70 -14.55
C THR A 74 -6.52 1.18 -14.38
N CYS A 75 -6.06 0.44 -15.38
CA CYS A 75 -5.83 -0.99 -15.28
C CYS A 75 -4.33 -1.24 -15.09
N MET A 76 -3.98 -2.12 -14.16
CA MET A 76 -2.60 -2.43 -13.80
C MET A 76 -2.41 -3.94 -13.76
N ALA A 77 -1.23 -4.42 -14.17
CA ALA A 77 -0.79 -5.81 -13.99
C ALA A 77 0.48 -5.84 -13.14
N GLN A 78 0.61 -6.85 -12.28
CA GLN A 78 1.79 -7.08 -11.45
C GLN A 78 2.24 -8.53 -11.61
N TYR A 79 3.56 -8.72 -11.82
CA TYR A 79 4.16 -10.02 -12.13
C TYR A 79 5.08 -10.54 -11.04
N VAL A 80 5.34 -9.73 -10.01
CA VAL A 80 6.17 -10.13 -8.85
C VAL A 80 5.40 -9.82 -7.59
N HIS A 81 5.31 -10.78 -6.68
CA HIS A 81 4.54 -10.69 -5.44
C HIS A 81 5.45 -10.80 -4.22
N LEU A 82 5.13 -10.04 -3.18
CA LEU A 82 5.70 -10.22 -1.86
C LEU A 82 4.79 -11.15 -1.06
N LEU A 83 5.30 -12.33 -0.74
CA LEU A 83 4.68 -13.26 0.20
C LEU A 83 5.15 -12.92 1.62
N SER A 84 4.22 -12.52 2.47
CA SER A 84 4.46 -12.14 3.86
C SER A 84 3.27 -12.57 4.71
N SER A 85 3.52 -13.09 5.89
CA SER A 85 2.49 -13.57 6.83
C SER A 85 2.01 -12.50 7.81
N THR A 86 2.78 -11.43 8.00
CA THR A 86 2.52 -10.41 9.01
C THR A 86 2.59 -9.00 8.39
N PRO A 87 2.05 -7.95 9.06
CA PRO A 87 2.22 -6.57 8.62
C PRO A 87 3.64 -6.02 8.86
N PHE A 88 4.49 -6.76 9.55
CA PHE A 88 5.90 -6.39 9.78
C PHE A 88 6.80 -7.14 8.79
N SER A 89 7.88 -6.50 8.36
CA SER A 89 8.90 -7.17 7.54
C SER A 89 9.60 -8.25 8.36
N MET A 90 9.60 -9.47 7.84
CA MET A 90 10.18 -10.64 8.48
C MET A 90 11.26 -11.27 7.58
N PRO A 91 12.27 -11.94 8.13
CA PRO A 91 13.24 -12.68 7.32
C PRO A 91 12.63 -13.79 6.46
N THR A 92 11.39 -14.18 6.75
CA THR A 92 10.60 -15.17 6.00
C THR A 92 9.83 -14.57 4.82
N ASP A 93 9.86 -13.25 4.65
CA ASP A 93 9.22 -12.57 3.52
C ASP A 93 9.96 -12.94 2.24
N LEU A 94 9.20 -13.34 1.22
CA LEU A 94 9.74 -13.85 -0.04
C LEU A 94 9.17 -13.11 -1.23
N TRP A 95 10.04 -12.53 -2.07
CA TRP A 95 9.67 -12.01 -3.37
C TRP A 95 9.62 -13.14 -4.40
N VAL A 96 8.45 -13.37 -4.99
CA VAL A 96 8.24 -14.44 -5.98
C VAL A 96 7.70 -13.86 -7.28
N PRO A 97 8.26 -14.25 -8.44
CA PRO A 97 7.65 -13.96 -9.73
C PRO A 97 6.42 -14.85 -9.93
N ILE A 98 5.54 -14.46 -10.83
CA ILE A 98 4.50 -15.36 -11.34
C ILE A 98 5.14 -16.57 -12.02
N THR A 99 4.38 -17.67 -12.09
CA THR A 99 4.81 -18.93 -12.66
C THR A 99 3.77 -19.44 -13.65
N LYS A 100 3.91 -20.66 -14.15
CA LYS A 100 2.87 -21.29 -14.96
C LYS A 100 1.56 -21.52 -14.20
N ASN A 101 1.62 -21.64 -12.86
CA ASN A 101 0.48 -21.90 -11.95
C ASN A 101 -0.02 -20.63 -11.25
N VAL A 102 0.86 -19.66 -11.01
CA VAL A 102 0.52 -18.40 -10.36
C VAL A 102 0.35 -17.31 -11.42
N HIS A 103 -0.87 -16.83 -11.57
CA HIS A 103 -1.24 -15.86 -12.59
C HIS A 103 -0.88 -14.43 -12.18
N PRO A 104 -0.72 -13.51 -13.16
CA PRO A 104 -0.53 -12.09 -12.88
C PRO A 104 -1.68 -11.52 -12.04
N MET A 105 -1.36 -10.68 -11.07
CA MET A 105 -2.37 -9.88 -10.39
C MET A 105 -2.80 -8.73 -11.29
N TYR A 106 -4.11 -8.51 -11.38
CA TYR A 106 -4.69 -7.36 -12.06
C TYR A 106 -5.42 -6.48 -11.06
N ALA A 107 -5.32 -5.16 -11.27
CA ALA A 107 -6.08 -4.19 -10.50
C ALA A 107 -6.74 -3.18 -11.44
N ASN A 108 -8.04 -2.95 -11.24
CA ASN A 108 -8.79 -1.85 -11.84
C ASN A 108 -9.04 -0.81 -10.76
N GLN A 109 -8.65 0.42 -11.02
CA GLN A 109 -8.86 1.53 -10.11
C GLN A 109 -9.65 2.64 -10.81
N TYR A 110 -10.65 3.13 -10.12
CA TYR A 110 -11.48 4.27 -10.50
C TYR A 110 -11.29 5.35 -9.45
N SER A 111 -11.14 6.60 -9.86
CA SER A 111 -11.13 7.72 -8.93
C SER A 111 -11.91 8.91 -9.46
N LEU A 112 -12.45 9.68 -8.51
CA LEU A 112 -13.14 10.95 -8.76
C LEU A 112 -12.70 11.95 -7.70
N GLY A 113 -12.18 13.10 -8.14
CA GLY A 113 -11.64 14.12 -7.25
C GLY A 113 -12.13 15.53 -7.60
N GLY A 114 -12.21 16.36 -6.58
CA GLY A 114 -12.47 17.79 -6.66
C GLY A 114 -11.28 18.58 -6.11
N TYR A 115 -10.96 19.69 -6.76
CA TYR A 115 -9.81 20.53 -6.44
C TYR A 115 -10.22 21.98 -6.42
N TYR A 116 -9.68 22.74 -5.46
CA TYR A 116 -9.92 24.17 -5.35
C TYR A 116 -8.64 24.92 -5.05
N THR A 117 -8.33 25.91 -5.88
CA THR A 117 -7.14 26.78 -5.80
C THR A 117 -7.49 28.27 -5.85
N GLY A 118 -8.76 28.61 -5.59
CA GLY A 118 -9.25 29.99 -5.70
C GLY A 118 -8.75 30.96 -4.62
N PHE A 119 -8.21 30.45 -3.49
CA PHE A 119 -7.57 31.29 -2.48
C PHE A 119 -6.06 31.33 -2.71
N ALA A 120 -5.49 32.52 -2.80
CA ALA A 120 -4.06 32.71 -3.03
C ALA A 120 -3.22 31.95 -1.98
N GLY A 121 -2.39 31.03 -2.47
CA GLY A 121 -1.51 30.20 -1.63
C GLY A 121 -2.19 29.07 -0.88
N TRP A 122 -3.44 28.75 -1.17
CA TRP A 122 -4.15 27.60 -0.64
C TRP A 122 -4.60 26.67 -1.75
N GLU A 123 -4.44 25.39 -1.52
CA GLU A 123 -4.88 24.30 -2.38
C GLU A 123 -5.70 23.30 -1.55
N PHE A 124 -6.86 22.92 -2.05
CA PHE A 124 -7.74 21.93 -1.43
C PHE A 124 -7.96 20.81 -2.43
N SER A 125 -7.87 19.59 -1.99
CA SER A 125 -8.25 18.44 -2.81
C SER A 125 -9.04 17.43 -2.00
N THR A 126 -9.98 16.78 -2.66
CA THR A 126 -10.70 15.62 -2.14
C THR A 126 -10.84 14.61 -3.26
N GLU A 127 -10.58 13.35 -2.98
CA GLU A 127 -10.67 12.27 -3.96
C GLU A 127 -11.31 11.04 -3.31
N ILE A 128 -12.22 10.39 -4.01
CA ILE A 128 -12.72 9.07 -3.67
C ILE A 128 -12.17 8.08 -4.68
N TYR A 129 -11.85 6.87 -4.23
CA TYR A 129 -11.39 5.82 -5.11
C TYR A 129 -12.01 4.46 -4.79
N LEU A 130 -12.10 3.62 -5.82
CA LEU A 130 -12.43 2.21 -5.74
C LEU A 130 -11.37 1.43 -6.52
N LYS A 131 -10.75 0.44 -5.87
CA LYS A 131 -9.79 -0.48 -6.48
C LYS A 131 -10.27 -1.91 -6.32
N GLN A 132 -10.35 -2.63 -7.42
CA GLN A 132 -10.69 -4.06 -7.46
C GLN A 132 -9.47 -4.84 -7.93
N MET A 133 -9.10 -5.86 -7.18
CA MET A 133 -7.92 -6.69 -7.45
C MET A 133 -8.32 -8.14 -7.69
N ARG A 134 -7.64 -8.82 -8.61
CA ARG A 134 -7.80 -10.23 -8.92
C ARG A 134 -6.44 -10.91 -8.89
N HIS A 135 -6.44 -12.21 -8.54
CA HIS A 135 -5.24 -13.02 -8.39
C HIS A 135 -4.24 -12.43 -7.39
N ILE A 136 -4.74 -11.81 -6.31
CA ILE A 136 -3.89 -11.50 -5.16
C ILE A 136 -3.39 -12.81 -4.56
N LEU A 137 -2.16 -12.80 -4.05
CA LEU A 137 -1.49 -14.00 -3.58
C LEU A 137 -1.27 -13.92 -2.07
N GLU A 138 -1.70 -14.95 -1.34
CA GLU A 138 -1.42 -15.09 0.09
C GLU A 138 -1.16 -16.55 0.46
N TYR A 139 -0.50 -16.76 1.59
CA TYR A 139 -0.31 -18.09 2.14
C TYR A 139 -1.64 -18.67 2.66
N GLN A 140 -1.84 -19.97 2.49
CA GLN A 140 -2.96 -20.71 3.08
C GLN A 140 -2.93 -20.66 4.61
N ASP A 141 -4.08 -20.86 5.26
CA ASP A 141 -4.15 -20.95 6.72
C ASP A 141 -3.45 -22.21 7.22
N GLY A 142 -2.69 -22.10 8.34
CA GLY A 142 -2.01 -23.21 8.96
C GLY A 142 -0.72 -23.69 8.29
N VAL A 143 -0.25 -23.02 7.24
CA VAL A 143 0.99 -23.41 6.54
C VAL A 143 2.20 -23.07 7.37
N SER A 144 3.10 -24.06 7.57
CA SER A 144 4.39 -23.86 8.22
C SER A 144 5.43 -23.31 7.24
N PHE A 145 6.16 -22.28 7.68
CA PHE A 145 7.34 -21.73 6.97
C PHE A 145 8.61 -22.54 7.28
N PHE A 146 8.62 -23.28 8.36
CA PHE A 146 9.73 -24.11 8.82
C PHE A 146 9.44 -25.55 8.44
N GLY A 147 10.22 -26.12 7.56
CA GLY A 147 10.18 -27.55 7.26
C GLY A 147 10.23 -27.88 5.78
N THR A 148 10.91 -28.93 5.51
CA THR A 148 11.11 -29.71 4.28
C THR A 148 10.40 -29.25 3.03
N SER A 149 11.19 -28.70 2.10
CA SER A 149 11.15 -28.88 0.63
C SER A 149 9.82 -28.79 -0.13
N THR A 150 8.80 -28.18 0.37
CA THR A 150 7.61 -27.99 -0.46
C THR A 150 7.74 -26.74 -1.31
N ASN A 151 7.38 -26.89 -2.56
CA ASN A 151 7.27 -25.78 -3.50
C ASN A 151 6.36 -24.69 -2.89
N TRP A 152 6.84 -23.46 -2.83
CA TRP A 152 6.07 -22.34 -2.27
C TRP A 152 4.70 -22.17 -2.97
N GLU A 153 4.59 -22.55 -4.26
CA GLU A 153 3.36 -22.51 -5.02
C GLU A 153 2.22 -23.36 -4.40
N GLU A 154 2.55 -24.45 -3.70
CA GLU A 154 1.58 -25.32 -3.03
C GLU A 154 1.08 -24.75 -1.70
N LYS A 155 1.73 -23.69 -1.20
CA LYS A 155 1.43 -23.05 0.08
C LYS A 155 0.61 -21.77 -0.07
N VAL A 156 0.30 -21.37 -1.28
CA VAL A 156 -0.35 -20.09 -1.57
C VAL A 156 -1.66 -20.29 -2.28
N GLU A 157 -2.55 -19.32 -2.12
CA GLU A 157 -3.82 -19.21 -2.81
C GLU A 157 -3.94 -17.90 -3.57
N MET A 158 -4.68 -17.93 -4.68
CA MET A 158 -5.03 -16.76 -5.46
C MET A 158 -6.45 -16.32 -5.14
N GLY A 159 -6.61 -15.05 -4.79
CA GLY A 159 -7.87 -14.49 -4.35
C GLY A 159 -8.24 -13.17 -5.02
N GLU A 160 -9.19 -12.51 -4.41
CA GLU A 160 -9.74 -11.23 -4.80
C GLU A 160 -9.49 -10.20 -3.70
N GLY A 161 -9.22 -8.96 -4.10
CA GLY A 161 -9.09 -7.82 -3.19
C GLY A 161 -9.98 -6.67 -3.62
N ARG A 162 -10.39 -5.86 -2.65
CA ARG A 162 -11.05 -4.58 -2.88
C ARG A 162 -10.50 -3.54 -1.92
N SER A 163 -10.32 -2.33 -2.42
CA SER A 163 -9.95 -1.18 -1.62
C SER A 163 -10.78 0.01 -2.04
N PHE A 164 -11.28 0.77 -1.09
CA PHE A 164 -11.96 2.03 -1.36
C PHE A 164 -11.61 3.03 -0.26
N GLY A 165 -11.62 4.31 -0.62
CA GLY A 165 -11.25 5.34 0.33
C GLY A 165 -11.64 6.73 -0.12
N LEU A 166 -11.52 7.65 0.84
CA LEU A 166 -11.62 9.08 0.71
C LEU A 166 -10.27 9.67 1.13
N GLU A 167 -9.70 10.47 0.25
CA GLU A 167 -8.47 11.22 0.50
C GLU A 167 -8.78 12.72 0.47
N MET A 168 -8.26 13.45 1.44
CA MET A 168 -8.43 14.90 1.55
C MET A 168 -7.07 15.54 1.83
N MET A 169 -6.78 16.65 1.16
CA MET A 169 -5.58 17.42 1.44
C MET A 169 -5.87 18.91 1.41
N VAL A 170 -5.28 19.62 2.35
CA VAL A 170 -5.20 21.08 2.41
C VAL A 170 -3.73 21.45 2.42
N GLN A 171 -3.31 22.27 1.48
CA GLN A 171 -1.95 22.77 1.39
C GLN A 171 -1.91 24.28 1.39
N LYS A 172 -0.96 24.86 2.12
CA LYS A 172 -0.66 26.28 2.11
C LYS A 172 0.76 26.49 1.63
N THR A 173 0.92 27.24 0.53
CA THR A 173 2.22 27.45 -0.15
C THR A 173 2.80 28.85 0.03
N LEU A 174 1.99 29.82 0.47
CA LEU A 174 2.42 31.21 0.60
C LEU A 174 2.40 31.71 2.06
N GLY A 175 3.25 32.69 2.34
CA GLY A 175 3.36 33.35 3.63
C GLY A 175 4.45 32.77 4.52
N LYS A 176 4.50 33.25 5.78
CA LYS A 176 5.52 32.79 6.75
C LYS A 176 5.28 31.38 7.25
N THR A 177 4.02 30.95 7.27
CA THR A 177 3.63 29.57 7.62
C THR A 177 3.17 28.88 6.36
N THR A 178 3.83 27.79 5.99
CA THR A 178 3.52 26.92 4.87
C THR A 178 3.42 25.47 5.35
N GLY A 179 2.79 24.61 4.56
CA GLY A 179 2.68 23.21 4.93
C GLY A 179 1.43 22.56 4.35
N TRP A 180 1.14 21.35 4.80
CA TRP A 180 -0.03 20.60 4.35
C TRP A 180 -0.55 19.67 5.44
N LEU A 181 -1.85 19.40 5.36
CA LEU A 181 -2.55 18.39 6.13
C LEU A 181 -3.21 17.43 5.15
N ALA A 182 -2.89 16.15 5.24
CA ALA A 182 -3.53 15.09 4.48
C ALA A 182 -4.28 14.13 5.43
N TYR A 183 -5.46 13.72 5.02
CA TYR A 183 -6.28 12.72 5.70
C TYR A 183 -6.76 11.68 4.71
N THR A 184 -6.61 10.41 5.07
CA THR A 184 -7.12 9.27 4.33
C THR A 184 -8.03 8.43 5.21
N LEU A 185 -9.24 8.17 4.74
CA LEU A 185 -10.14 7.15 5.25
C LEU A 185 -10.20 6.04 4.22
N ALA A 186 -9.70 4.84 4.55
CA ALA A 186 -9.62 3.74 3.61
C ALA A 186 -10.08 2.41 4.23
N LYS A 187 -10.49 1.48 3.37
CA LYS A 187 -10.76 0.10 3.73
C LYS A 187 -10.25 -0.82 2.63
N THR A 188 -9.49 -1.84 3.02
CA THR A 188 -8.97 -2.88 2.14
C THR A 188 -9.33 -4.26 2.70
N ASP A 189 -10.05 -5.04 1.91
CA ASP A 189 -10.45 -6.41 2.25
C ASP A 189 -9.94 -7.39 1.18
N HIS A 190 -9.63 -8.62 1.59
CA HIS A 190 -9.26 -9.74 0.73
C HIS A 190 -10.27 -10.89 0.89
N ARG A 191 -10.38 -11.74 -0.14
CA ARG A 191 -11.21 -12.95 -0.13
C ARG A 191 -10.60 -14.04 -1.02
N PHE A 192 -10.63 -15.28 -0.54
CA PHE A 192 -10.18 -16.48 -1.24
C PHE A 192 -11.35 -17.49 -1.27
N LYS A 193 -11.98 -17.65 -2.42
CA LYS A 193 -13.29 -18.35 -2.54
C LYS A 193 -13.21 -19.84 -2.26
N ASP A 194 -12.05 -20.45 -2.46
CA ASP A 194 -11.86 -21.90 -2.33
C ASP A 194 -11.89 -22.39 -0.87
N GLY A 195 -12.06 -21.45 0.09
CA GLY A 195 -12.21 -21.78 1.50
C GLY A 195 -10.91 -22.05 2.25
N ALA A 196 -9.78 -22.13 1.57
CA ALA A 196 -8.46 -22.37 2.18
C ALA A 196 -7.99 -21.22 3.08
N ILE A 197 -8.59 -20.04 2.94
CA ILE A 197 -8.30 -18.86 3.76
C ILE A 197 -9.62 -18.26 4.26
N SER A 198 -9.76 -18.09 5.58
CA SER A 198 -10.92 -17.47 6.24
C SER A 198 -12.26 -18.04 5.76
N GLN A 199 -12.32 -19.33 5.41
CA GLN A 199 -13.53 -20.03 4.95
C GLN A 199 -14.22 -19.33 3.75
N GLY A 200 -13.47 -18.71 2.87
CA GLY A 200 -14.02 -18.01 1.70
C GLY A 200 -14.70 -16.68 1.98
N LYS A 201 -14.62 -16.15 3.20
CA LYS A 201 -15.23 -14.87 3.60
C LYS A 201 -14.27 -13.71 3.34
N TRP A 202 -14.84 -12.51 3.21
CA TRP A 202 -14.04 -11.27 3.18
C TRP A 202 -13.43 -11.02 4.55
N PHE A 203 -12.13 -10.67 4.57
CA PHE A 203 -11.41 -10.31 5.79
C PHE A 203 -10.52 -9.06 5.54
N PRO A 204 -10.21 -8.28 6.58
CA PRO A 204 -9.34 -7.11 6.44
C PRO A 204 -7.94 -7.51 5.95
N TYR A 205 -7.38 -6.74 5.04
CA TYR A 205 -5.99 -6.92 4.65
C TYR A 205 -5.05 -6.51 5.79
N LYS A 206 -3.93 -7.19 5.96
CA LYS A 206 -2.97 -6.92 7.04
C LYS A 206 -2.46 -5.47 7.10
N TYR A 207 -2.38 -4.79 5.95
CA TYR A 207 -2.02 -3.37 5.86
C TYR A 207 -3.23 -2.43 5.83
N ASP A 208 -4.45 -2.92 6.12
CA ASP A 208 -5.62 -2.04 6.23
C ASP A 208 -5.45 -1.05 7.38
N ARG A 209 -5.24 0.20 7.04
CA ARG A 209 -5.21 1.32 7.97
C ARG A 209 -6.43 2.19 7.74
N ARG A 210 -7.38 2.14 8.68
CA ARG A 210 -8.67 2.82 8.51
C ARG A 210 -8.53 4.33 8.41
N HIS A 211 -7.71 4.92 9.27
CA HIS A 211 -7.44 6.35 9.30
C HIS A 211 -5.94 6.59 9.19
N SER A 212 -5.55 7.52 8.34
CA SER A 212 -4.19 7.99 8.19
C SER A 212 -4.21 9.52 8.13
N ILE A 213 -3.44 10.17 9.01
CA ILE A 213 -3.30 11.62 9.03
C ILE A 213 -1.83 11.96 8.94
N SER A 214 -1.49 12.90 8.08
CA SER A 214 -0.14 13.43 7.97
C SER A 214 -0.20 14.95 7.95
N LEU A 215 0.53 15.59 8.85
CA LEU A 215 0.67 17.03 8.96
C LEU A 215 2.14 17.39 8.79
N CYS A 216 2.42 18.35 7.93
CA CYS A 216 3.74 18.95 7.80
C CYS A 216 3.58 20.47 7.80
N LEU A 217 4.24 21.13 8.74
CA LEU A 217 4.22 22.59 8.87
C LEU A 217 5.64 23.13 8.91
N ASN A 218 5.84 24.25 8.26
CA ASN A 218 7.04 25.04 8.35
C ASN A 218 6.68 26.50 8.64
N HIS A 219 7.31 27.09 9.65
CA HIS A 219 7.11 28.48 10.01
C HIS A 219 8.43 29.26 9.98
N LYS A 220 8.47 30.29 9.17
CA LYS A 220 9.62 31.17 9.01
C LYS A 220 9.47 32.37 9.95
N PHE A 221 10.14 32.32 11.11
CA PHE A 221 10.13 33.41 12.08
C PHE A 221 10.89 34.62 11.52
N SER A 222 12.04 34.39 10.86
CA SER A 222 12.87 35.39 10.23
C SER A 222 13.68 34.80 9.07
N GLU A 223 14.47 35.60 8.37
CA GLU A 223 15.43 35.11 7.37
C GLU A 223 16.50 34.17 7.97
N ARG A 224 16.64 34.16 9.28
CA ARG A 224 17.68 33.39 10.00
C ARG A 224 17.13 32.17 10.69
N ILE A 225 15.82 32.13 11.02
CA ILE A 225 15.24 31.07 11.84
C ILE A 225 13.95 30.63 11.22
N ASP A 226 13.85 29.33 10.93
CA ASP A 226 12.62 28.63 10.59
C ASP A 226 12.47 27.35 11.41
N VAL A 227 11.23 27.00 11.69
CA VAL A 227 10.86 25.82 12.49
C VAL A 227 9.95 24.93 11.67
N GLY A 228 10.29 23.65 11.62
CA GLY A 228 9.49 22.60 10.99
C GLY A 228 8.85 21.67 12.02
N ALA A 229 7.64 21.23 11.73
CA ALA A 229 6.96 20.18 12.49
C ALA A 229 6.34 19.18 11.53
N SER A 230 6.46 17.89 11.83
CA SER A 230 5.74 16.84 11.13
C SER A 230 5.06 15.92 12.13
N TRP A 231 3.77 15.67 11.91
CA TRP A 231 2.99 14.75 12.72
C TRP A 231 2.31 13.71 11.84
N ILE A 232 2.41 12.46 12.25
CA ILE A 232 1.81 11.33 11.56
C ILE A 232 0.97 10.56 12.55
N PHE A 233 -0.23 10.17 12.15
CA PHE A 233 -1.11 9.27 12.85
C PHE A 233 -1.61 8.20 11.88
N ASN A 234 -1.58 6.92 12.31
CA ASN A 234 -2.15 5.80 11.55
C ASN A 234 -2.86 4.87 12.52
N THR A 235 -4.06 4.42 12.17
CA THR A 235 -4.63 3.23 12.82
C THR A 235 -3.74 2.04 12.54
N GLY A 236 -3.64 1.12 13.49
CA GLY A 236 -2.80 -0.07 13.36
C GLY A 236 -3.24 -0.97 12.21
N GLY A 237 -2.30 -1.75 11.70
CA GLY A 237 -2.57 -2.85 10.78
C GLY A 237 -3.30 -4.00 11.46
N CYS A 238 -3.72 -4.98 10.68
CA CYS A 238 -4.46 -6.13 11.19
C CYS A 238 -3.54 -7.35 11.28
N ILE A 239 -3.69 -8.13 12.36
CA ILE A 239 -2.99 -9.39 12.57
C ILE A 239 -3.99 -10.49 12.93
N THR A 240 -3.57 -11.73 12.76
CA THR A 240 -4.33 -12.90 13.17
C THR A 240 -3.94 -13.29 14.58
N VAL A 241 -4.91 -13.36 15.49
CA VAL A 241 -4.70 -13.84 16.87
C VAL A 241 -5.69 -14.93 17.19
N PRO A 242 -5.31 -15.96 17.98
CA PRO A 242 -6.25 -16.93 18.53
C PRO A 242 -7.29 -16.25 19.42
N GLU A 243 -8.56 -16.59 19.25
CA GLU A 243 -9.67 -16.05 20.06
C GLU A 243 -9.98 -16.92 21.29
N ARG A 244 -9.74 -18.22 21.14
CA ARG A 244 -9.93 -19.22 22.21
C ARG A 244 -9.14 -20.48 21.90
N GLU A 245 -8.94 -21.31 22.88
CA GLU A 245 -8.49 -22.69 22.71
C GLU A 245 -9.70 -23.61 22.47
N THR A 246 -9.54 -24.54 21.55
CA THR A 246 -10.53 -25.57 21.25
C THR A 246 -9.89 -26.92 21.54
N ILE A 247 -10.63 -27.76 22.24
CA ILE A 247 -10.21 -29.13 22.50
C ILE A 247 -10.56 -29.99 21.27
N ILE A 248 -9.55 -30.65 20.72
CA ILE A 248 -9.71 -31.63 19.63
C ILE A 248 -9.52 -33.00 20.25
N ILE A 249 -10.55 -33.85 20.15
CA ILE A 249 -10.49 -35.26 20.53
C ILE A 249 -10.20 -36.05 19.25
N ARG A 250 -9.03 -36.66 19.18
CA ARG A 250 -8.67 -37.52 18.04
C ARG A 250 -9.37 -38.88 18.17
N PRO A 251 -9.60 -39.59 17.04
CA PRO A 251 -10.22 -40.94 17.06
C PRO A 251 -9.47 -41.93 17.97
N GLU A 252 -8.19 -41.71 18.20
CA GLU A 252 -7.32 -42.54 19.05
C GLU A 252 -7.45 -42.21 20.56
N GLY A 253 -8.37 -41.28 20.93
CA GLY A 253 -8.61 -40.88 22.32
C GLY A 253 -7.66 -39.78 22.86
N ASN A 254 -6.71 -39.32 22.06
CA ASN A 254 -5.80 -38.23 22.45
C ASN A 254 -6.57 -36.91 22.46
N ILE A 255 -6.39 -36.15 23.53
CA ILE A 255 -6.95 -34.79 23.68
C ILE A 255 -5.83 -33.78 23.39
N GLU A 256 -6.03 -32.96 22.39
CA GLU A 256 -5.12 -31.87 22.02
C GLU A 256 -5.83 -30.53 22.14
N SER A 257 -5.14 -29.50 22.65
CA SER A 257 -5.59 -28.12 22.56
C SER A 257 -5.09 -27.48 21.26
N ALA A 258 -6.00 -26.87 20.52
CA ALA A 258 -5.67 -26.13 19.31
C ALA A 258 -6.25 -24.71 19.37
N PRO A 259 -5.51 -23.70 18.88
CA PRO A 259 -6.01 -22.35 18.81
C PRO A 259 -7.17 -22.24 17.82
N TYR A 260 -8.27 -21.62 18.24
CA TYR A 260 -9.39 -21.32 17.38
C TYR A 260 -9.26 -19.90 16.84
N ILE A 261 -9.35 -19.76 15.52
CA ILE A 261 -9.28 -18.51 14.77
C ILE A 261 -10.51 -18.46 13.87
N SER A 262 -11.42 -17.51 14.13
CA SER A 262 -12.65 -17.38 13.33
C SER A 262 -12.42 -16.76 11.96
N GLN A 263 -11.42 -15.88 11.86
CA GLN A 263 -11.12 -15.11 10.67
C GLN A 263 -9.66 -14.66 10.68
N ARG A 264 -9.02 -14.62 9.51
CA ARG A 264 -7.69 -14.02 9.35
C ARG A 264 -7.74 -12.51 9.62
N ASN A 265 -6.66 -11.97 10.21
CA ASN A 265 -6.53 -10.53 10.51
C ASN A 265 -7.68 -9.99 11.39
N ASN A 266 -8.12 -10.81 12.36
CA ASN A 266 -9.25 -10.53 13.25
C ASN A 266 -8.96 -9.49 14.32
N TYR A 267 -7.71 -9.12 14.55
CA TYR A 267 -7.29 -8.14 15.54
C TYR A 267 -6.59 -6.95 14.89
N ARG A 268 -7.00 -5.73 15.26
CA ARG A 268 -6.33 -4.50 14.83
C ARG A 268 -5.36 -4.03 15.89
N LEU A 269 -4.12 -3.84 15.51
CA LEU A 269 -3.09 -3.28 16.37
C LEU A 269 -3.44 -1.86 16.84
N PRO A 270 -2.89 -1.42 17.99
CA PRO A 270 -3.03 -0.03 18.45
C PRO A 270 -2.60 0.97 17.36
N ALA A 271 -3.19 2.17 17.44
CA ALA A 271 -2.81 3.25 16.54
C ALA A 271 -1.39 3.73 16.86
N SER A 272 -0.66 4.11 15.82
CA SER A 272 0.67 4.70 15.93
C SER A 272 0.63 6.17 15.59
N HIS A 273 1.38 6.99 16.33
CA HIS A 273 1.51 8.41 16.04
C HIS A 273 2.87 8.96 16.47
N ARG A 274 3.36 9.97 15.77
CA ARG A 274 4.68 10.55 16.04
C ARG A 274 4.74 12.00 15.65
N LEU A 275 5.29 12.82 16.52
CA LEU A 275 5.64 14.22 16.27
C LEU A 275 7.16 14.37 16.14
N ASN A 276 7.61 14.96 15.06
CA ASN A 276 9.00 15.38 14.89
C ASN A 276 9.04 16.89 14.78
N LEU A 277 10.03 17.51 15.40
CA LEU A 277 10.27 18.95 15.39
C LEU A 277 11.67 19.23 14.88
N GLY A 278 11.84 20.35 14.21
CA GLY A 278 13.14 20.80 13.73
C GLY A 278 13.25 22.30 13.72
N ILE A 279 14.42 22.82 14.02
CA ILE A 279 14.75 24.23 13.93
C ILE A 279 15.99 24.42 13.06
N ASN A 280 15.92 25.35 12.14
CA ASN A 280 17.01 25.75 11.26
C ASN A 280 17.49 27.12 11.61
N PHE A 281 18.83 27.25 11.72
CA PHE A 281 19.54 28.53 11.86
C PHE A 281 20.32 28.83 10.58
N ASN A 282 19.83 29.79 9.80
CA ASN A 282 20.32 30.13 8.47
C ASN A 282 21.23 31.38 8.53
N LYS A 283 22.38 31.33 7.86
CA LYS A 283 23.28 32.45 7.70
C LYS A 283 23.72 32.57 6.25
N LYS A 284 23.43 33.72 5.64
CA LYS A 284 24.00 34.07 4.33
C LYS A 284 25.51 34.27 4.43
N THR A 285 26.25 33.67 3.52
CA THR A 285 27.72 33.80 3.39
C THR A 285 28.05 34.35 2.00
N LYS A 286 29.30 34.72 1.76
CA LYS A 286 29.71 35.23 0.43
C LYS A 286 29.51 34.27 -0.72
N HIS A 287 29.50 32.97 -0.44
CA HIS A 287 29.45 31.91 -1.47
C HIS A 287 28.19 31.02 -1.39
N GLY A 288 27.20 31.38 -0.52
CA GLY A 288 25.96 30.56 -0.38
C GLY A 288 25.26 30.76 0.96
N MET A 289 24.51 29.78 1.38
CA MET A 289 23.80 29.75 2.66
C MET A 289 24.39 28.64 3.55
N ARG A 290 24.69 29.00 4.81
CA ARG A 290 25.06 28.03 5.84
C ARG A 290 23.87 27.82 6.75
N THR A 291 23.46 26.55 6.91
CA THR A 291 22.34 26.16 7.78
C THR A 291 22.83 25.19 8.86
N TRP A 292 22.44 25.44 10.10
CA TRP A 292 22.53 24.52 11.21
C TRP A 292 21.11 24.01 11.49
N ASN A 293 20.94 22.70 11.53
CA ASN A 293 19.67 22.05 11.85
C ASN A 293 19.80 21.32 13.18
N ILE A 294 18.81 21.53 14.05
CA ILE A 294 18.60 20.73 15.27
C ILE A 294 17.23 20.11 15.15
N SER A 295 17.14 18.78 15.24
CA SER A 295 15.88 18.07 15.10
C SER A 295 15.64 17.09 16.25
N LEU A 296 14.39 16.99 16.65
CA LEU A 296 13.89 16.10 17.68
C LEU A 296 12.91 15.11 17.05
N TYR A 297 13.30 13.84 17.05
CA TYR A 297 12.48 12.74 16.56
C TYR A 297 11.59 12.22 17.70
N ASN A 298 10.31 11.96 17.41
CA ASN A 298 9.33 11.46 18.40
C ASN A 298 9.27 12.33 19.66
N ALA A 299 8.95 13.62 19.48
CA ALA A 299 9.10 14.67 20.50
C ALA A 299 8.35 14.43 21.82
N TYR A 300 7.29 13.62 21.81
CA TYR A 300 6.54 13.25 23.01
C TYR A 300 6.70 11.75 23.37
N ASN A 301 7.73 11.08 22.84
CA ASN A 301 8.09 9.70 23.16
C ASN A 301 6.90 8.71 23.06
N ALA A 302 6.10 8.81 22.00
CA ALA A 302 5.03 7.85 21.76
C ALA A 302 5.60 6.44 21.62
N MET A 303 5.02 5.49 22.35
CA MET A 303 5.28 4.07 22.13
C MET A 303 4.39 3.59 20.97
N ASN A 304 5.01 3.18 19.87
CA ASN A 304 4.34 2.76 18.64
C ASN A 304 4.62 1.29 18.34
#